data_d1120164ce904c73e5b71463e7ba22ef
#
_entry.id   d1120164ce904c73e5b71463e7ba22ef
#
_cell.length_a   1.000
_cell.length_b   1.000
_cell.length_c   1.000
_cell.angle_alpha   90.00
_cell.angle_beta   90.00
_cell.angle_gamma   90.00
#
_symmetry.space_group_name_H-M   'P 1'
#
loop_
_entity.id
_entity.type
_entity.pdbx_description
1 polymer ?
#
loop_
_entity_poly.entity_id
_entity_poly.type
_entity_poly.pdbx_seq_one_letter_code
_entity_poly.pdbx_strand_id
1 'polypeptide(L)'
;MKETQFGELSVIGMKGCEEFAAQVDYYLKEWRRHGGDKSFLVEAECPRFGSGEAKALLHESLRGHDLYIICDAFNHGVKYKMYGQEVPMSPDDHYADLKRIIAAAGGKARRVTVIMPMLYEGRQHKRSGRESLDCATMLQELVAMGVENIITFDAHDPRVQNAIPLSGFDDVKPAYQMIKALVKNVPDVVLDKEELMIISPDEGAMGRCMYFSSVLGVDIGMFYKRRNYAVVVNGKNPIEAHEYLGRDLTGKDAIIVDDMISSGESLIDVATQIKERGAKRVFAFTTFGLFTDGFDKFDKAYADGIIDKVFTTNLVYRQPELYTKEWYAEVNMCKYVSYIIDTLNHDETISELLNPIKRIHTLLDKHKKEQNAQIKMSFEK
;
A
#
# COMPACT_ATOMS: atom_id res chain seq x y z
N MET A 1 -3.54 15.61 27.45
CA MET A 1 -4.51 14.51 27.33
C MET A 1 -5.50 14.92 26.26
N LYS A 2 -5.72 14.09 25.24
CA LYS A 2 -6.80 14.27 24.27
C LYS A 2 -8.11 13.94 25.01
N GLU A 3 -8.93 14.95 25.29
CA GLU A 3 -10.05 14.79 26.24
C GLU A 3 -11.36 14.31 25.64
N THR A 4 -11.55 14.42 24.33
CA THR A 4 -12.80 14.06 23.65
C THR A 4 -12.58 12.95 22.65
N GLN A 5 -13.22 11.80 22.86
CA GLN A 5 -13.32 10.74 21.85
C GLN A 5 -14.66 10.89 21.11
N PHE A 6 -14.64 10.70 19.81
CA PHE A 6 -15.86 10.69 18.99
C PHE A 6 -16.84 9.58 19.42
N GLY A 7 -16.31 8.42 19.80
CA GLY A 7 -17.03 7.27 20.35
C GLY A 7 -16.07 6.28 20.99
N GLU A 8 -16.58 5.23 21.63
CA GLU A 8 -15.75 4.12 22.09
C GLU A 8 -15.07 3.49 20.85
N LEU A 9 -13.73 3.40 20.89
CA LEU A 9 -12.97 2.88 19.76
C LEU A 9 -13.16 1.38 19.61
N SER A 10 -13.46 0.93 18.40
CA SER A 10 -13.50 -0.48 18.03
C SER A 10 -12.83 -0.72 16.69
N VAL A 11 -12.03 -1.77 16.61
CA VAL A 11 -11.30 -2.18 15.41
C VAL A 11 -11.67 -3.62 15.08
N ILE A 12 -12.13 -3.86 13.86
CA ILE A 12 -12.31 -5.20 13.31
C ILE A 12 -11.21 -5.46 12.29
N GLY A 13 -10.36 -6.46 12.53
CA GLY A 13 -9.53 -7.06 11.50
C GLY A 13 -10.33 -8.16 10.80
N MET A 14 -10.68 -7.98 9.55
CA MET A 14 -11.35 -9.03 8.79
C MET A 14 -10.46 -10.27 8.65
N LYS A 15 -11.05 -11.40 8.26
CA LYS A 15 -10.33 -12.65 8.02
C LYS A 15 -9.12 -12.43 7.11
N GLY A 16 -7.94 -12.79 7.61
CA GLY A 16 -6.65 -12.55 6.95
C GLY A 16 -5.98 -11.21 7.32
N CYS A 17 -6.65 -10.34 8.10
CA CYS A 17 -6.07 -9.10 8.64
C CYS A 17 -5.77 -9.18 10.14
N GLU A 18 -5.93 -10.34 10.77
CA GLU A 18 -5.87 -10.49 12.23
C GLU A 18 -4.51 -10.07 12.80
N GLU A 19 -3.42 -10.49 12.17
CA GLU A 19 -2.06 -10.13 12.61
C GLU A 19 -1.81 -8.62 12.48
N PHE A 20 -2.22 -8.03 11.35
CA PHE A 20 -2.09 -6.59 11.12
C PHE A 20 -2.91 -5.80 12.14
N ALA A 21 -4.16 -6.20 12.37
CA ALA A 21 -5.04 -5.57 13.34
C ALA A 21 -4.51 -5.70 14.77
N ALA A 22 -3.93 -6.85 15.14
CA ALA A 22 -3.30 -7.07 16.44
C ALA A 22 -2.09 -6.14 16.66
N GLN A 23 -1.27 -5.91 15.64
CA GLN A 23 -0.18 -4.94 15.72
C GLN A 23 -0.69 -3.50 15.80
N VAL A 24 -1.77 -3.17 15.11
CA VAL A 24 -2.44 -1.87 15.24
C VAL A 24 -2.96 -1.66 16.66
N ASP A 25 -3.66 -2.64 17.22
CA ASP A 25 -4.17 -2.61 18.60
C ASP A 25 -3.04 -2.46 19.63
N TYR A 26 -1.92 -3.16 19.41
CA TYR A 26 -0.73 -3.02 20.26
C TYR A 26 -0.28 -1.55 20.39
N TYR A 27 -0.15 -0.84 19.25
CA TYR A 27 0.26 0.57 19.28
C TYR A 27 -0.81 1.48 19.88
N LEU A 28 -2.07 1.23 19.63
CA LEU A 28 -3.18 1.98 20.23
C LEU A 28 -3.17 1.84 21.74
N LYS A 29 -2.98 0.64 22.29
CA LYS A 29 -2.84 0.41 23.74
C LYS A 29 -1.62 1.11 24.32
N GLU A 30 -0.47 1.02 23.65
CA GLU A 30 0.76 1.71 24.10
C GLU A 30 0.57 3.21 24.26
N TRP A 31 -0.20 3.86 23.41
CA TRP A 31 -0.43 5.31 23.51
C TRP A 31 -1.54 5.70 24.47
N ARG A 32 -2.50 4.81 24.70
CA ARG A 32 -3.67 5.04 25.54
C ARG A 32 -3.55 4.42 26.93
N ARG A 33 -2.33 4.19 27.42
CA ARG A 33 -2.00 3.49 28.68
C ARG A 33 -2.81 3.90 29.92
N HIS A 34 -3.48 5.06 29.91
CA HIS A 34 -4.35 5.48 31.00
C HIS A 34 -5.71 4.76 31.04
N GLY A 35 -6.04 3.94 30.03
CA GLY A 35 -7.28 3.18 29.93
C GLY A 35 -7.19 1.69 30.33
N GLY A 36 -6.03 1.19 30.80
CA GLY A 36 -5.81 -0.22 31.11
C GLY A 36 -5.41 -1.05 29.90
N ASP A 37 -5.26 -2.38 30.08
CA ASP A 37 -4.85 -3.33 29.03
C ASP A 37 -5.98 -3.76 28.09
N LYS A 38 -7.14 -3.08 28.09
CA LYS A 38 -8.30 -3.45 27.25
C LYS A 38 -7.93 -3.33 25.76
N SER A 39 -8.14 -4.41 25.02
CA SER A 39 -8.02 -4.42 23.57
C SER A 39 -9.16 -3.63 22.92
N PHE A 40 -8.87 -2.97 21.80
CA PHE A 40 -9.86 -2.30 20.96
C PHE A 40 -10.37 -3.24 19.86
N LEU A 41 -9.86 -4.46 19.78
CA LEU A 41 -10.28 -5.44 18.77
C LEU A 41 -11.66 -5.99 19.13
N VAL A 42 -12.51 -6.03 18.12
CA VAL A 42 -13.83 -6.69 18.15
C VAL A 42 -13.78 -7.92 17.27
N GLU A 43 -14.18 -9.04 17.81
CA GLU A 43 -14.23 -10.30 17.07
C GLU A 43 -15.40 -10.29 16.10
N ALA A 44 -15.10 -10.55 14.82
CA ALA A 44 -16.06 -10.68 13.74
C ALA A 44 -15.68 -11.85 12.84
N GLU A 45 -16.64 -12.64 12.46
CA GLU A 45 -16.43 -13.80 11.59
C GLU A 45 -17.49 -13.90 10.49
N CYS A 46 -17.11 -14.52 9.38
CA CYS A 46 -17.99 -14.79 8.26
C CYS A 46 -17.97 -16.30 7.93
N PRO A 47 -18.63 -17.15 8.74
CA PRO A 47 -18.69 -18.58 8.48
C PRO A 47 -19.39 -18.88 7.15
N ARG A 48 -18.83 -19.87 6.43
CA ARG A 48 -19.31 -20.31 5.13
C ARG A 48 -20.22 -21.53 5.25
N PHE A 49 -21.29 -21.51 4.46
CA PHE A 49 -22.06 -22.73 4.16
C PHE A 49 -21.32 -23.57 3.10
N GLY A 50 -21.68 -24.85 2.98
CA GLY A 50 -21.06 -25.75 2.00
C GLY A 50 -21.17 -25.31 0.54
N SER A 51 -22.16 -24.45 0.22
CA SER A 51 -22.37 -23.81 -1.08
C SER A 51 -21.43 -22.63 -1.34
N GLY A 52 -20.71 -22.12 -0.31
CA GLY A 52 -19.91 -20.91 -0.40
C GLY A 52 -20.59 -19.65 0.12
N GLU A 53 -21.92 -19.67 0.35
CA GLU A 53 -22.62 -18.58 0.99
C GLU A 53 -22.10 -18.33 2.40
N ALA A 54 -22.22 -17.09 2.89
CA ALA A 54 -21.78 -16.72 4.22
C ALA A 54 -22.79 -15.84 4.96
N LYS A 55 -22.61 -15.75 6.27
CA LYS A 55 -23.24 -14.73 7.13
C LYS A 55 -22.16 -14.09 7.99
N ALA A 56 -22.35 -12.84 8.42
CA ALA A 56 -21.48 -12.24 9.42
C ALA A 56 -22.04 -12.46 10.84
N LEU A 57 -21.12 -12.63 11.78
CA LEU A 57 -21.39 -12.68 13.21
C LEU A 57 -20.47 -11.67 13.90
N LEU A 58 -21.06 -10.87 14.80
CA LEU A 58 -20.36 -9.99 15.72
C LEU A 58 -20.58 -10.51 17.14
N HIS A 59 -19.51 -10.67 17.89
CA HIS A 59 -19.62 -11.27 19.24
C HIS A 59 -19.91 -10.27 20.35
N GLU A 60 -19.93 -8.96 20.01
CA GLU A 60 -20.27 -7.89 20.95
C GLU A 60 -21.08 -6.76 20.29
N SER A 61 -21.67 -5.90 21.13
CA SER A 61 -22.47 -4.77 20.65
C SER A 61 -21.57 -3.63 20.21
N LEU A 62 -21.82 -3.07 19.05
CA LEU A 62 -21.13 -1.89 18.51
C LEU A 62 -21.94 -0.60 18.67
N ARG A 63 -22.97 -0.59 19.53
CA ARG A 63 -23.82 0.58 19.69
C ARG A 63 -23.05 1.77 20.30
N GLY A 64 -22.99 2.85 19.51
CA GLY A 64 -22.32 4.10 19.91
C GLY A 64 -20.80 4.07 19.71
N HIS A 65 -20.25 2.98 19.16
CA HIS A 65 -18.81 2.87 18.90
C HIS A 65 -18.39 3.63 17.65
N ASP A 66 -17.15 4.11 17.64
CA ASP A 66 -16.41 4.57 16.48
C ASP A 66 -15.69 3.35 15.88
N LEU A 67 -16.27 2.78 14.83
CA LEU A 67 -15.88 1.48 14.27
C LEU A 67 -14.94 1.65 13.08
N TYR A 68 -13.79 0.97 13.16
CA TYR A 68 -12.83 0.83 12.06
C TYR A 68 -12.79 -0.62 11.60
N ILE A 69 -12.99 -0.85 10.30
CA ILE A 69 -12.94 -2.19 9.69
C ILE A 69 -11.74 -2.25 8.74
N ILE A 70 -10.76 -3.11 9.05
CA ILE A 70 -9.56 -3.32 8.23
C ILE A 70 -9.84 -4.50 7.28
N CYS A 71 -9.76 -4.24 5.97
CA CYS A 71 -10.09 -5.19 4.92
C CYS A 71 -8.95 -5.26 3.88
N ASP A 72 -8.22 -6.37 3.83
CA ASP A 72 -7.38 -6.71 2.69
C ASP A 72 -8.16 -7.57 1.70
N ALA A 73 -8.68 -6.93 0.66
CA ALA A 73 -9.46 -7.61 -0.38
C ALA A 73 -8.61 -8.54 -1.28
N PHE A 74 -7.28 -8.43 -1.21
CA PHE A 74 -6.38 -9.21 -2.08
C PHE A 74 -5.71 -10.39 -1.37
N ASN A 75 -6.15 -10.73 -0.16
CA ASN A 75 -5.58 -11.83 0.62
C ASN A 75 -6.03 -13.20 0.11
N HIS A 76 -5.34 -13.71 -0.90
CA HIS A 76 -5.57 -15.06 -1.44
C HIS A 76 -5.04 -16.19 -0.53
N GLY A 77 -4.38 -15.88 0.57
CA GLY A 77 -3.97 -16.85 1.59
C GLY A 77 -5.14 -17.37 2.44
N VAL A 78 -6.23 -16.59 2.51
CA VAL A 78 -7.47 -17.04 3.17
C VAL A 78 -8.20 -18.03 2.27
N LYS A 79 -8.57 -19.18 2.85
CA LYS A 79 -9.25 -20.25 2.13
C LYS A 79 -10.52 -20.67 2.84
N TYR A 80 -11.47 -21.23 2.11
CA TYR A 80 -12.69 -21.87 2.65
C TYR A 80 -13.08 -23.09 1.82
N LYS A 81 -13.98 -23.92 2.38
CA LYS A 81 -14.50 -25.09 1.68
C LYS A 81 -15.78 -24.76 0.94
N MET A 82 -15.83 -25.06 -0.35
CA MET A 82 -17.00 -24.95 -1.20
C MET A 82 -17.18 -26.22 -2.03
N TYR A 83 -18.34 -26.89 -1.91
CA TYR A 83 -18.61 -28.20 -2.51
C TYR A 83 -17.52 -29.24 -2.22
N GLY A 84 -16.99 -29.23 -0.99
CA GLY A 84 -15.95 -30.15 -0.54
C GLY A 84 -14.52 -29.82 -0.97
N GLN A 85 -14.33 -28.80 -1.82
CA GLN A 85 -13.02 -28.35 -2.27
C GLN A 85 -12.54 -27.15 -1.46
N GLU A 86 -11.24 -27.07 -1.19
CA GLU A 86 -10.62 -25.89 -0.60
C GLU A 86 -10.32 -24.87 -1.71
N VAL A 87 -10.88 -23.66 -1.58
CA VAL A 87 -10.71 -22.57 -2.54
C VAL A 87 -10.17 -21.32 -1.85
N PRO A 88 -9.25 -20.58 -2.48
CA PRO A 88 -8.83 -19.27 -1.97
C PRO A 88 -9.96 -18.26 -2.10
N MET A 89 -10.03 -17.31 -1.17
CA MET A 89 -10.94 -16.18 -1.31
C MET A 89 -10.48 -15.27 -2.44
N SER A 90 -11.43 -14.89 -3.29
CA SER A 90 -11.25 -13.85 -4.29
C SER A 90 -11.41 -12.45 -3.66
N PRO A 91 -11.01 -11.38 -4.37
CA PRO A 91 -11.35 -10.01 -3.95
C PRO A 91 -12.85 -9.80 -3.72
N ASP A 92 -13.70 -10.42 -4.55
CA ASP A 92 -15.16 -10.37 -4.42
C ASP A 92 -15.65 -11.03 -3.14
N ASP A 93 -15.05 -12.15 -2.73
CA ASP A 93 -15.37 -12.83 -1.48
C ASP A 93 -15.09 -11.95 -0.27
N HIS A 94 -13.91 -11.32 -0.24
CA HIS A 94 -13.53 -10.38 0.82
C HIS A 94 -14.45 -9.16 0.85
N TYR A 95 -14.74 -8.58 -0.31
CA TYR A 95 -15.66 -7.45 -0.41
C TYR A 95 -17.09 -7.81 0.01
N ALA A 96 -17.57 -8.99 -0.36
CA ALA A 96 -18.86 -9.49 0.11
C ALA A 96 -18.89 -9.69 1.64
N ASP A 97 -17.80 -10.17 2.24
CA ASP A 97 -17.69 -10.31 3.70
C ASP A 97 -17.62 -8.96 4.41
N LEU A 98 -16.93 -7.96 3.84
CA LEU A 98 -16.97 -6.59 4.34
C LEU A 98 -18.41 -6.06 4.43
N LYS A 99 -19.19 -6.21 3.36
CA LYS A 99 -20.61 -5.80 3.34
C LYS A 99 -21.43 -6.54 4.40
N ARG A 100 -21.18 -7.82 4.62
CA ARG A 100 -21.87 -8.61 5.66
C ARG A 100 -21.54 -8.10 7.06
N ILE A 101 -20.28 -7.75 7.34
CA ILE A 101 -19.86 -7.18 8.62
C ILE A 101 -20.51 -5.82 8.85
N ILE A 102 -20.53 -4.94 7.85
CA ILE A 102 -21.21 -3.63 7.92
C ILE A 102 -22.70 -3.84 8.19
N ALA A 103 -23.34 -4.77 7.49
CA ALA A 103 -24.75 -5.10 7.70
C ALA A 103 -25.02 -5.68 9.10
N ALA A 104 -24.13 -6.51 9.64
CA ALA A 104 -24.24 -7.05 11.00
C ALA A 104 -24.10 -5.96 12.08
N ALA A 105 -23.30 -4.92 11.86
CA ALA A 105 -23.26 -3.74 12.72
C ALA A 105 -24.60 -3.00 12.75
N GLY A 106 -25.40 -3.15 11.68
CA GLY A 106 -26.81 -2.78 11.62
C GLY A 106 -27.09 -1.29 11.89
N GLY A 107 -26.21 -0.39 11.49
CA GLY A 107 -26.36 1.05 11.68
C GLY A 107 -26.35 1.49 13.16
N LYS A 108 -25.79 0.67 14.06
CA LYS A 108 -25.73 0.96 15.51
C LYS A 108 -24.43 1.61 15.93
N ALA A 109 -23.35 1.43 15.17
CA ALA A 109 -22.12 2.18 15.37
C ALA A 109 -22.41 3.68 15.18
N ARG A 110 -21.68 4.51 15.91
CA ARG A 110 -21.78 5.97 15.80
C ARG A 110 -21.17 6.46 14.48
N ARG A 111 -20.07 5.84 14.06
CA ARG A 111 -19.40 6.05 12.77
C ARG A 111 -18.84 4.72 12.30
N VAL A 112 -18.81 4.50 11.00
CA VAL A 112 -18.14 3.36 10.36
C VAL A 112 -17.10 3.90 9.41
N THR A 113 -15.83 3.53 9.66
CA THR A 113 -14.69 3.81 8.79
C THR A 113 -14.15 2.50 8.23
N VAL A 114 -14.03 2.40 6.93
CA VAL A 114 -13.41 1.25 6.26
C VAL A 114 -11.97 1.60 5.92
N ILE A 115 -11.02 0.81 6.41
CA ILE A 115 -9.61 0.87 6.01
C ILE A 115 -9.40 -0.27 5.01
N MET A 116 -9.36 0.08 3.74
CA MET A 116 -9.12 -0.84 2.63
C MET A 116 -7.82 -0.43 1.95
N PRO A 117 -6.67 -0.98 2.39
CA PRO A 117 -5.37 -0.50 1.98
C PRO A 117 -5.20 -0.46 0.47
N MET A 118 -5.35 -1.58 -0.21
CA MET A 118 -5.47 -1.64 -1.65
C MET A 118 -6.95 -1.62 -2.03
N LEU A 119 -7.33 -0.57 -2.75
CA LEU A 119 -8.74 -0.34 -3.05
C LEU A 119 -9.29 -1.42 -3.99
N TYR A 120 -10.35 -2.11 -3.54
CA TYR A 120 -11.05 -3.10 -4.36
C TYR A 120 -11.51 -2.48 -5.68
N GLU A 121 -11.25 -3.15 -6.80
CA GLU A 121 -11.49 -2.65 -8.17
C GLU A 121 -10.81 -1.31 -8.49
N GLY A 122 -9.77 -0.89 -7.74
CA GLY A 122 -9.07 0.38 -7.93
C GLY A 122 -8.47 0.54 -9.33
N ARG A 123 -8.14 -0.56 -10.03
CA ARG A 123 -7.66 -0.54 -11.42
C ARG A 123 -8.78 -0.27 -12.44
N GLN A 124 -10.05 -0.52 -12.07
CA GLN A 124 -11.23 -0.23 -12.88
C GLN A 124 -11.80 1.16 -12.52
N HIS A 125 -10.96 2.19 -12.58
CA HIS A 125 -11.23 3.58 -12.19
C HIS A 125 -11.82 4.44 -13.30
N LYS A 126 -11.77 3.99 -14.56
CA LYS A 126 -12.26 4.71 -15.75
C LYS A 126 -12.82 3.74 -16.79
N ARG A 127 -13.65 4.25 -17.68
CA ARG A 127 -14.15 3.53 -18.85
C ARG A 127 -13.62 4.12 -20.13
N SER A 128 -13.20 3.25 -21.06
CA SER A 128 -12.81 3.62 -22.42
C SER A 128 -13.83 3.17 -23.46
N GLY A 129 -14.80 2.34 -23.08
CA GLY A 129 -15.80 1.74 -23.95
C GLY A 129 -17.01 1.25 -23.16
N ARG A 130 -17.54 0.10 -23.56
CA ARG A 130 -18.71 -0.56 -22.90
C ARG A 130 -18.21 -1.44 -21.75
N GLU A 131 -17.68 -0.82 -20.71
CA GLU A 131 -17.09 -1.45 -19.54
C GLU A 131 -17.89 -1.05 -18.29
N SER A 132 -17.87 -1.89 -17.26
CA SER A 132 -18.34 -1.50 -15.94
C SER A 132 -17.40 -0.45 -15.32
N LEU A 133 -17.86 0.27 -14.31
CA LEU A 133 -17.07 1.22 -13.53
C LEU A 133 -17.09 0.78 -12.06
N ASP A 134 -16.42 -0.35 -11.81
CA ASP A 134 -16.61 -1.12 -10.58
C ASP A 134 -16.09 -0.39 -9.34
N CYS A 135 -14.98 0.32 -9.47
CA CYS A 135 -14.45 1.12 -8.37
C CYS A 135 -15.45 2.19 -7.88
N ALA A 136 -16.06 2.93 -8.81
CA ALA A 136 -17.07 3.95 -8.44
C ALA A 136 -18.32 3.31 -7.84
N THR A 137 -18.78 2.20 -8.41
CA THR A 137 -19.94 1.45 -7.91
C THR A 137 -19.71 0.95 -6.50
N MET A 138 -18.53 0.38 -6.23
CA MET A 138 -18.13 -0.09 -4.91
C MET A 138 -18.13 1.04 -3.87
N LEU A 139 -17.52 2.19 -4.19
CA LEU A 139 -17.46 3.33 -3.29
C LEU A 139 -18.88 3.83 -2.95
N GLN A 140 -19.75 3.95 -3.95
CA GLN A 140 -21.16 4.36 -3.76
C GLN A 140 -21.94 3.34 -2.94
N GLU A 141 -21.71 2.04 -3.14
CA GLU A 141 -22.35 0.97 -2.37
C GLU A 141 -21.96 1.05 -0.88
N LEU A 142 -20.68 1.23 -0.56
CA LEU A 142 -20.22 1.38 0.83
C LEU A 142 -20.84 2.60 1.51
N VAL A 143 -20.89 3.74 0.82
CA VAL A 143 -21.54 4.96 1.33
C VAL A 143 -23.03 4.72 1.56
N ALA A 144 -23.73 4.07 0.62
CA ALA A 144 -25.15 3.73 0.76
C ALA A 144 -25.41 2.76 1.94
N MET A 145 -24.43 1.97 2.33
CA MET A 145 -24.49 1.10 3.50
C MET A 145 -24.15 1.82 4.83
N GLY A 146 -23.87 3.13 4.80
CA GLY A 146 -23.59 3.94 5.99
C GLY A 146 -22.12 4.04 6.37
N VAL A 147 -21.19 3.73 5.46
CA VAL A 147 -19.78 4.03 5.65
C VAL A 147 -19.55 5.53 5.48
N GLU A 148 -19.03 6.19 6.51
CA GLU A 148 -18.78 7.63 6.48
C GLU A 148 -17.40 7.97 5.93
N ASN A 149 -16.39 7.14 6.25
CA ASN A 149 -15.02 7.35 5.80
C ASN A 149 -14.45 6.08 5.15
N ILE A 150 -13.72 6.25 4.06
CA ILE A 150 -12.94 5.22 3.40
C ILE A 150 -11.48 5.67 3.39
N ILE A 151 -10.60 4.86 3.97
CA ILE A 151 -9.15 5.11 3.99
C ILE A 151 -8.48 4.07 3.11
N THR A 152 -7.75 4.54 2.12
CA THR A 152 -6.94 3.71 1.22
C THR A 152 -5.51 4.21 1.17
N PHE A 153 -4.61 3.43 0.60
CA PHE A 153 -3.21 3.80 0.49
C PHE A 153 -2.81 3.79 -0.98
N ASP A 154 -2.14 4.86 -1.41
CA ASP A 154 -1.59 4.99 -2.75
C ASP A 154 -2.54 4.53 -3.87
N ALA A 155 -3.75 5.08 -3.86
CA ALA A 155 -4.77 4.73 -4.84
C ALA A 155 -4.22 4.79 -6.28
N HIS A 156 -4.53 3.77 -7.08
CA HIS A 156 -4.09 3.67 -8.48
C HIS A 156 -4.43 4.94 -9.28
N ASP A 157 -5.62 5.48 -9.05
CA ASP A 157 -6.03 6.81 -9.51
C ASP A 157 -6.80 7.53 -8.37
N PRO A 158 -6.23 8.58 -7.75
CA PRO A 158 -6.87 9.26 -6.63
C PRO A 158 -8.18 9.98 -7.00
N ARG A 159 -8.48 10.16 -8.30
CA ARG A 159 -9.73 10.77 -8.77
C ARG A 159 -10.95 9.89 -8.54
N VAL A 160 -10.79 8.63 -8.13
CA VAL A 160 -11.91 7.74 -7.76
C VAL A 160 -12.78 8.34 -6.65
N GLN A 161 -12.20 9.20 -5.78
CA GLN A 161 -12.93 9.95 -4.76
C GLN A 161 -14.08 10.81 -5.33
N ASN A 162 -14.02 11.20 -6.61
CA ASN A 162 -15.06 11.97 -7.27
C ASN A 162 -16.40 11.20 -7.39
N ALA A 163 -16.39 9.87 -7.21
CA ALA A 163 -17.61 9.07 -7.17
C ALA A 163 -18.46 9.30 -5.90
N ILE A 164 -17.85 9.81 -4.82
CA ILE A 164 -18.45 10.02 -3.50
C ILE A 164 -18.11 11.39 -2.91
N PRO A 165 -18.45 12.49 -3.58
CA PRO A 165 -17.95 13.84 -3.26
C PRO A 165 -18.40 14.39 -1.90
N LEU A 166 -19.38 13.76 -1.25
CA LEU A 166 -19.91 14.19 0.05
C LEU A 166 -19.52 13.24 1.20
N SER A 167 -18.67 12.24 0.94
CA SER A 167 -18.21 11.27 1.93
C SER A 167 -16.72 11.41 2.16
N GLY A 168 -16.25 11.01 3.34
CA GLY A 168 -14.83 11.01 3.66
C GLY A 168 -14.07 9.98 2.80
N PHE A 169 -13.00 10.43 2.16
CA PHE A 169 -12.09 9.57 1.41
C PHE A 169 -10.65 10.07 1.60
N ASP A 170 -9.82 9.24 2.21
CA ASP A 170 -8.42 9.55 2.47
C ASP A 170 -7.51 8.60 1.70
N ASP A 171 -6.73 9.15 0.76
CA ASP A 171 -5.68 8.44 0.02
C ASP A 171 -4.32 8.73 0.67
N VAL A 172 -3.82 7.79 1.43
CA VAL A 172 -2.62 7.91 2.26
C VAL A 172 -1.37 7.47 1.51
N LYS A 173 -0.32 8.28 1.51
CA LYS A 173 0.94 7.92 0.83
C LYS A 173 1.96 7.32 1.82
N PRO A 174 2.59 6.17 1.50
CA PRO A 174 3.57 5.50 2.38
C PRO A 174 4.99 6.06 2.27
N ALA A 175 5.17 7.21 1.63
CA ALA A 175 6.50 7.73 1.24
C ALA A 175 7.49 7.84 2.40
N TYR A 176 7.08 8.34 3.57
CA TYR A 176 7.96 8.42 4.75
C TYR A 176 8.43 7.04 5.19
N GLN A 177 7.54 6.05 5.22
CA GLN A 177 7.85 4.69 5.64
C GLN A 177 8.77 4.00 4.63
N MET A 178 8.57 4.24 3.33
CA MET A 178 9.43 3.74 2.25
C MET A 178 10.85 4.28 2.37
N ILE A 179 11.02 5.60 2.50
CA ILE A 179 12.34 6.23 2.66
C ILE A 179 13.01 5.75 3.96
N LYS A 180 12.25 5.64 5.05
CA LYS A 180 12.76 5.11 6.32
C LYS A 180 13.23 3.66 6.20
N ALA A 181 12.51 2.83 5.46
CA ALA A 181 12.92 1.45 5.20
C ALA A 181 14.18 1.39 4.33
N LEU A 182 14.29 2.26 3.32
CA LEU A 182 15.49 2.34 2.48
C LEU A 182 16.74 2.64 3.32
N VAL A 183 16.74 3.74 4.08
CA VAL A 183 17.93 4.12 4.89
C VAL A 183 18.27 3.10 5.96
N LYS A 184 17.29 2.32 6.44
CA LYS A 184 17.50 1.24 7.39
C LYS A 184 18.18 0.02 6.74
N ASN A 185 17.73 -0.37 5.54
CA ASN A 185 18.18 -1.59 4.86
C ASN A 185 19.37 -1.36 3.93
N VAL A 186 19.64 -0.12 3.53
CA VAL A 186 20.74 0.31 2.67
C VAL A 186 21.43 1.53 3.32
N PRO A 187 22.18 1.34 4.41
CA PRO A 187 22.73 2.46 5.19
C PRO A 187 23.72 3.34 4.42
N ASP A 188 24.33 2.80 3.37
CA ASP A 188 25.30 3.46 2.49
C ASP A 188 24.63 4.21 1.32
N VAL A 189 23.31 4.19 1.19
CA VAL A 189 22.61 4.93 0.13
C VAL A 189 22.78 6.43 0.30
N VAL A 190 23.22 7.09 -0.75
CA VAL A 190 23.38 8.55 -0.77
C VAL A 190 22.13 9.16 -1.43
N LEU A 191 21.41 9.96 -0.66
CA LEU A 191 20.11 10.53 -1.08
C LEU A 191 20.32 11.96 -1.59
N ASP A 192 21.06 12.10 -2.70
CA ASP A 192 21.23 13.37 -3.38
C ASP A 192 21.16 13.22 -4.92
N LYS A 193 21.11 14.32 -5.63
CA LYS A 193 20.90 14.34 -7.09
C LYS A 193 22.08 13.81 -7.91
N GLU A 194 23.28 13.76 -7.33
CA GLU A 194 24.46 13.27 -8.04
C GLU A 194 24.52 11.74 -8.01
N GLU A 195 24.00 11.13 -6.94
CA GLU A 195 24.12 9.71 -6.66
C GLU A 195 22.80 8.92 -6.82
N LEU A 196 21.65 9.62 -6.88
CA LEU A 196 20.33 8.98 -6.88
C LEU A 196 19.41 9.57 -7.95
N MET A 197 18.61 8.70 -8.57
CA MET A 197 17.54 9.09 -9.49
C MET A 197 16.25 8.32 -9.19
N ILE A 198 15.11 9.00 -9.27
CA ILE A 198 13.79 8.37 -9.23
C ILE A 198 13.38 8.00 -10.66
N ILE A 199 12.83 6.80 -10.82
CA ILE A 199 12.42 6.27 -12.13
C ILE A 199 10.94 5.97 -12.13
N SER A 200 10.22 6.57 -13.07
CA SER A 200 8.84 6.21 -13.37
C SER A 200 8.83 5.08 -14.40
N PRO A 201 8.21 3.92 -14.08
CA PRO A 201 8.15 2.80 -15.00
C PRO A 201 7.22 3.06 -16.19
N ASP A 202 6.26 3.97 -16.04
CA ASP A 202 5.35 4.41 -17.11
C ASP A 202 4.73 5.78 -16.78
N GLU A 203 3.82 6.24 -17.63
CA GLU A 203 3.11 7.51 -17.50
C GLU A 203 2.18 7.54 -16.27
N GLY A 204 1.61 6.40 -15.88
CA GLY A 204 0.68 6.29 -14.76
C GLY A 204 1.34 6.53 -13.40
N ALA A 205 2.60 6.10 -13.24
CA ALA A 205 3.36 6.25 -12.00
C ALA A 205 3.99 7.65 -11.84
N MET A 206 3.97 8.50 -12.88
CA MET A 206 4.69 9.78 -12.90
C MET A 206 4.34 10.67 -11.70
N GLY A 207 3.07 10.77 -11.32
CA GLY A 207 2.63 11.63 -10.21
C GLY A 207 3.29 11.26 -8.88
N ARG A 208 3.37 9.96 -8.56
CA ARG A 208 4.05 9.48 -7.34
C ARG A 208 5.56 9.63 -7.43
N CYS A 209 6.14 9.42 -8.61
CA CYS A 209 7.57 9.61 -8.83
C CYS A 209 7.97 11.08 -8.66
N MET A 210 7.17 12.03 -9.16
CA MET A 210 7.36 13.46 -8.97
C MET A 210 7.34 13.84 -7.48
N TYR A 211 6.46 13.22 -6.69
CA TYR A 211 6.43 13.46 -5.25
C TYR A 211 7.75 13.02 -4.59
N PHE A 212 8.22 11.79 -4.86
CA PHE A 212 9.49 11.30 -4.30
C PHE A 212 10.68 12.14 -4.76
N SER A 213 10.77 12.46 -6.06
CA SER A 213 11.81 13.32 -6.63
C SER A 213 11.85 14.69 -5.93
N SER A 214 10.68 15.32 -5.77
CA SER A 214 10.58 16.63 -5.13
C SER A 214 10.97 16.62 -3.65
N VAL A 215 10.54 15.59 -2.90
CA VAL A 215 10.83 15.48 -1.47
C VAL A 215 12.29 15.12 -1.19
N LEU A 216 12.90 14.31 -2.05
CA LEU A 216 14.30 13.92 -1.94
C LEU A 216 15.25 14.95 -2.59
N GLY A 217 14.75 15.84 -3.42
CA GLY A 217 15.55 16.81 -4.16
C GLY A 217 16.43 16.19 -5.25
N VAL A 218 15.96 15.10 -5.86
CA VAL A 218 16.70 14.32 -6.86
C VAL A 218 16.02 14.39 -8.24
N ASP A 219 16.77 14.04 -9.28
CA ASP A 219 16.24 14.00 -10.65
C ASP A 219 15.26 12.86 -10.87
N ILE A 220 14.44 12.98 -11.90
CA ILE A 220 13.47 11.96 -12.32
C ILE A 220 13.77 11.53 -13.77
N GLY A 221 13.65 10.22 -14.00
CA GLY A 221 13.59 9.63 -15.33
C GLY A 221 12.27 8.89 -15.51
N MET A 222 11.84 8.69 -16.74
CA MET A 222 10.64 7.92 -17.03
C MET A 222 10.82 7.03 -18.25
N PHE A 223 10.13 5.90 -18.23
CA PHE A 223 9.92 5.07 -19.40
C PHE A 223 8.52 5.32 -19.97
N TYR A 224 8.42 5.43 -21.28
CA TYR A 224 7.13 5.47 -21.93
C TYR A 224 7.03 4.40 -23.02
N LYS A 225 5.83 3.85 -23.17
CA LYS A 225 5.54 2.79 -24.12
C LYS A 225 5.09 3.40 -25.45
N ARG A 226 6.03 3.53 -26.41
CA ARG A 226 5.63 3.92 -27.77
C ARG A 226 4.83 2.79 -28.41
N ARG A 227 3.59 3.09 -28.77
CA ARG A 227 2.67 2.14 -29.40
C ARG A 227 2.58 2.38 -30.89
N ASN A 228 2.52 1.30 -31.67
CA ASN A 228 2.21 1.40 -33.09
C ASN A 228 0.69 1.53 -33.29
N TYR A 229 0.24 2.76 -33.48
CA TYR A 229 -1.17 3.04 -33.73
C TYR A 229 -1.64 2.61 -35.14
N ALA A 230 -0.73 2.28 -36.05
CA ALA A 230 -1.07 1.79 -37.39
C ALA A 230 -1.46 0.31 -37.41
N VAL A 231 -1.16 -0.43 -36.34
CA VAL A 231 -1.41 -1.88 -36.24
C VAL A 231 -2.24 -2.18 -35.01
N VAL A 232 -3.24 -3.05 -35.15
CA VAL A 232 -4.06 -3.55 -34.02
C VAL A 232 -3.92 -5.06 -33.98
N VAL A 233 -3.40 -5.62 -32.88
CA VAL A 233 -3.29 -7.06 -32.63
C VAL A 233 -4.11 -7.39 -31.40
N ASN A 234 -5.08 -8.30 -31.51
CA ASN A 234 -5.99 -8.69 -30.44
C ASN A 234 -6.66 -7.48 -29.73
N GLY A 235 -7.08 -6.48 -30.52
CA GLY A 235 -7.74 -5.27 -29.99
C GLY A 235 -6.83 -4.27 -29.30
N LYS A 236 -5.50 -4.45 -29.34
CA LYS A 236 -4.50 -3.55 -28.75
C LYS A 236 -3.46 -3.12 -29.77
N ASN A 237 -2.97 -1.90 -29.63
CA ASN A 237 -1.82 -1.44 -30.41
C ASN A 237 -0.54 -2.02 -29.80
N PRO A 238 0.29 -2.76 -30.59
CA PRO A 238 1.51 -3.34 -30.05
C PRO A 238 2.50 -2.26 -29.61
N ILE A 239 3.27 -2.57 -28.58
CA ILE A 239 4.35 -1.72 -28.09
C ILE A 239 5.54 -1.89 -29.06
N GLU A 240 6.01 -0.80 -29.65
CA GLU A 240 7.18 -0.80 -30.54
C GLU A 240 8.50 -0.62 -29.81
N ALA A 241 8.50 0.20 -28.75
CA ALA A 241 9.68 0.47 -27.97
C ALA A 241 9.32 0.96 -26.57
N HIS A 242 10.17 0.66 -25.60
CA HIS A 242 10.24 1.33 -24.32
C HIS A 242 11.34 2.40 -24.44
N GLU A 243 10.96 3.67 -24.49
CA GLU A 243 11.91 4.76 -24.61
C GLU A 243 12.13 5.39 -23.23
N TYR A 244 13.39 5.69 -22.92
CA TYR A 244 13.78 6.36 -21.69
C TYR A 244 13.91 7.86 -21.91
N LEU A 245 13.28 8.63 -21.04
CA LEU A 245 13.41 10.08 -20.96
C LEU A 245 13.96 10.45 -19.57
N GLY A 246 15.16 10.95 -19.54
CA GLY A 246 15.81 11.33 -18.29
C GLY A 246 17.28 11.68 -18.49
N ARG A 247 17.95 12.02 -17.38
CA ARG A 247 19.38 12.27 -17.35
C ARG A 247 20.16 10.95 -17.39
N ASP A 248 21.48 11.04 -17.52
CA ASP A 248 22.38 9.89 -17.45
C ASP A 248 22.28 9.17 -16.11
N LEU A 249 22.20 7.85 -16.16
CA LEU A 249 22.09 6.93 -15.03
C LEU A 249 23.46 6.32 -14.60
N THR A 250 24.50 6.58 -15.38
CA THR A 250 25.80 5.95 -15.15
C THR A 250 26.31 6.20 -13.73
N GLY A 251 26.55 5.13 -13.00
CA GLY A 251 27.08 5.15 -11.64
C GLY A 251 26.09 5.55 -10.55
N LYS A 252 24.84 5.91 -10.88
CA LYS A 252 23.81 6.31 -9.91
C LYS A 252 23.01 5.12 -9.39
N ASP A 253 22.52 5.25 -8.17
CA ASP A 253 21.46 4.41 -7.67
C ASP A 253 20.13 4.85 -8.31
N ALA A 254 19.25 3.90 -8.63
CA ALA A 254 17.95 4.17 -9.21
C ALA A 254 16.84 3.59 -8.33
N ILE A 255 15.79 4.36 -8.06
CA ILE A 255 14.58 3.87 -7.38
C ILE A 255 13.42 3.90 -8.36
N ILE A 256 12.93 2.73 -8.75
CA ILE A 256 11.67 2.59 -9.50
C ILE A 256 10.53 2.74 -8.50
N VAL A 257 9.57 3.63 -8.79
CA VAL A 257 8.43 3.85 -7.89
C VAL A 257 7.13 3.55 -8.63
N ASP A 258 6.33 2.65 -8.05
CA ASP A 258 5.00 2.30 -8.57
C ASP A 258 4.01 2.04 -7.42
N ASP A 259 2.71 1.88 -7.72
CA ASP A 259 1.70 1.52 -6.72
C ASP A 259 1.75 0.03 -6.39
N MET A 260 1.94 -0.84 -7.36
CA MET A 260 1.89 -2.29 -7.13
C MET A 260 2.83 -3.09 -8.02
N ILE A 261 3.24 -4.23 -7.51
CA ILE A 261 3.79 -5.34 -8.29
C ILE A 261 2.67 -6.37 -8.49
N SER A 262 2.25 -6.59 -9.74
CA SER A 262 1.39 -7.71 -10.11
C SER A 262 2.26 -8.93 -10.47
N SER A 263 2.49 -9.22 -11.77
CA SER A 263 3.41 -10.28 -12.20
C SER A 263 4.89 -9.93 -12.02
N GLY A 264 5.23 -8.65 -11.92
CA GLY A 264 6.59 -8.14 -11.84
C GLY A 264 7.31 -7.94 -13.17
N GLU A 265 6.74 -8.40 -14.30
CA GLU A 265 7.40 -8.32 -15.61
C GLU A 265 7.80 -6.90 -16.00
N SER A 266 6.86 -5.96 -15.91
CA SER A 266 7.13 -4.55 -16.26
C SER A 266 8.21 -3.92 -15.38
N LEU A 267 8.26 -4.26 -14.09
CA LEU A 267 9.27 -3.75 -13.18
C LEU A 267 10.65 -4.30 -13.51
N ILE A 268 10.75 -5.61 -13.77
CA ILE A 268 12.02 -6.27 -14.11
C ILE A 268 12.52 -5.78 -15.47
N ASP A 269 11.63 -5.58 -16.45
CA ASP A 269 11.97 -4.99 -17.74
C ASP A 269 12.59 -3.59 -17.59
N VAL A 270 11.96 -2.72 -16.81
CA VAL A 270 12.47 -1.38 -16.53
C VAL A 270 13.79 -1.46 -15.78
N ALA A 271 13.92 -2.32 -14.77
CA ALA A 271 15.16 -2.52 -14.03
C ALA A 271 16.31 -2.97 -14.94
N THR A 272 16.05 -3.90 -15.85
CA THR A 272 17.05 -4.36 -16.84
C THR A 272 17.54 -3.21 -17.71
N GLN A 273 16.63 -2.42 -18.25
CA GLN A 273 16.98 -1.27 -19.08
C GLN A 273 17.74 -0.18 -18.32
N ILE A 274 17.46 0.00 -17.02
CA ILE A 274 18.19 0.91 -16.12
C ILE A 274 19.62 0.42 -15.93
N LYS A 275 19.81 -0.88 -15.68
CA LYS A 275 21.14 -1.50 -15.54
C LYS A 275 21.95 -1.40 -16.83
N GLU A 276 21.35 -1.64 -18.00
CA GLU A 276 22.01 -1.47 -19.30
C GLU A 276 22.48 -0.05 -19.55
N ARG A 277 21.84 0.95 -18.93
CA ARG A 277 22.23 2.38 -18.96
C ARG A 277 23.26 2.74 -17.88
N GLY A 278 23.83 1.75 -17.19
CA GLY A 278 24.95 1.93 -16.27
C GLY A 278 24.58 2.30 -14.84
N ALA A 279 23.33 2.11 -14.43
CA ALA A 279 22.97 2.32 -13.02
C ALA A 279 23.76 1.38 -12.10
N LYS A 280 24.21 1.93 -10.97
CA LYS A 280 24.99 1.20 -9.96
C LYS A 280 24.13 0.17 -9.25
N ARG A 281 23.04 0.60 -8.63
CA ARG A 281 22.05 -0.25 -7.95
C ARG A 281 20.63 0.12 -8.40
N VAL A 282 19.74 -0.86 -8.36
CA VAL A 282 18.31 -0.66 -8.68
C VAL A 282 17.47 -1.12 -7.52
N PHE A 283 16.71 -0.19 -6.97
CA PHE A 283 15.71 -0.42 -5.94
C PHE A 283 14.31 -0.25 -6.50
N ALA A 284 13.35 -0.96 -5.95
CA ALA A 284 11.94 -0.78 -6.27
C ALA A 284 11.15 -0.40 -5.01
N PHE A 285 10.34 0.65 -5.11
CA PHE A 285 9.34 1.05 -4.12
C PHE A 285 7.97 0.79 -4.70
N THR A 286 7.24 -0.14 -4.11
CA THR A 286 5.85 -0.38 -4.48
C THR A 286 5.00 -0.51 -3.24
N THR A 287 3.86 0.15 -3.22
CA THR A 287 2.97 0.09 -2.05
C THR A 287 2.46 -1.33 -1.85
N PHE A 288 2.08 -2.02 -2.93
CA PHE A 288 1.51 -3.36 -2.88
C PHE A 288 2.34 -4.39 -3.64
N GLY A 289 2.81 -5.42 -2.94
CA GLY A 289 3.49 -6.56 -3.55
C GLY A 289 2.55 -7.75 -3.67
N LEU A 290 1.85 -7.89 -4.80
CA LEU A 290 0.94 -9.02 -5.03
C LEU A 290 1.67 -10.27 -5.50
N PHE A 291 2.72 -10.13 -6.30
CA PHE A 291 3.54 -11.23 -6.84
C PHE A 291 2.69 -12.38 -7.40
N THR A 292 1.76 -12.05 -8.31
CA THR A 292 0.77 -12.99 -8.85
C THR A 292 1.37 -14.21 -9.55
N ASP A 293 2.59 -14.08 -10.06
CA ASP A 293 3.33 -15.13 -10.77
C ASP A 293 4.46 -15.75 -9.92
N GLY A 294 4.42 -15.55 -8.58
CA GLY A 294 5.45 -16.03 -7.68
C GLY A 294 6.73 -15.19 -7.69
N PHE A 295 7.83 -15.76 -7.22
CA PHE A 295 9.08 -15.03 -6.93
C PHE A 295 10.24 -15.38 -7.87
N ASP A 296 10.15 -16.42 -8.70
CA ASP A 296 11.26 -16.94 -9.52
C ASP A 296 11.89 -15.87 -10.42
N LYS A 297 11.07 -14.97 -10.99
CA LYS A 297 11.54 -13.88 -11.83
C LYS A 297 12.39 -12.87 -11.04
N PHE A 298 11.99 -12.59 -9.80
CA PHE A 298 12.72 -11.69 -8.89
C PHE A 298 13.99 -12.35 -8.35
N ASP A 299 13.94 -13.63 -8.00
CA ASP A 299 15.10 -14.41 -7.57
C ASP A 299 16.17 -14.40 -8.67
N LYS A 300 15.75 -14.61 -9.93
CA LYS A 300 16.64 -14.53 -11.08
C LYS A 300 17.19 -13.11 -11.28
N ALA A 301 16.33 -12.10 -11.27
CA ALA A 301 16.76 -10.70 -11.45
C ALA A 301 17.73 -10.25 -10.36
N TYR A 302 17.59 -10.73 -9.13
CA TYR A 302 18.52 -10.49 -8.05
C TYR A 302 19.87 -11.21 -8.29
N ALA A 303 19.83 -12.50 -8.64
CA ALA A 303 21.02 -13.28 -8.93
C ALA A 303 21.82 -12.71 -10.13
N ASP A 304 21.13 -12.18 -11.13
CA ASP A 304 21.73 -11.54 -12.31
C ASP A 304 22.20 -10.09 -12.02
N GLY A 305 22.00 -9.57 -10.80
CA GLY A 305 22.38 -8.21 -10.40
C GLY A 305 21.56 -7.11 -11.06
N ILE A 306 20.34 -7.42 -11.52
CA ILE A 306 19.42 -6.47 -12.17
C ILE A 306 18.66 -5.66 -11.11
N ILE A 307 18.24 -6.30 -10.02
CA ILE A 307 17.56 -5.68 -8.89
C ILE A 307 18.36 -5.93 -7.62
N ASP A 308 18.59 -4.89 -6.83
CA ASP A 308 19.28 -5.00 -5.56
C ASP A 308 18.31 -5.19 -4.38
N LYS A 309 17.18 -4.46 -4.36
CA LYS A 309 16.17 -4.63 -3.32
C LYS A 309 14.79 -4.13 -3.73
N VAL A 310 13.75 -4.84 -3.27
CA VAL A 310 12.34 -4.50 -3.48
C VAL A 310 11.71 -4.20 -2.13
N PHE A 311 11.11 -3.03 -2.00
CA PHE A 311 10.42 -2.57 -0.81
C PHE A 311 8.92 -2.59 -1.07
N THR A 312 8.15 -3.38 -0.29
CA THR A 312 6.69 -3.32 -0.31
C THR A 312 6.13 -3.18 1.09
N THR A 313 4.92 -2.64 1.20
CA THR A 313 4.29 -2.48 2.50
C THR A 313 3.68 -3.80 3.01
N ASN A 314 3.41 -3.85 4.31
CA ASN A 314 2.65 -4.93 4.93
C ASN A 314 1.13 -4.68 4.93
N LEU A 315 0.64 -3.86 4.00
CA LEU A 315 -0.77 -3.49 3.88
C LEU A 315 -1.65 -4.54 3.18
N VAL A 316 -1.03 -5.44 2.42
CA VAL A 316 -1.68 -6.59 1.77
C VAL A 316 -0.98 -7.88 2.18
N TYR A 317 -1.65 -9.00 1.93
CA TYR A 317 -1.10 -10.32 2.24
C TYR A 317 0.26 -10.56 1.60
N ARG A 318 1.16 -11.12 2.37
CA ARG A 318 2.51 -11.51 1.95
C ARG A 318 2.67 -13.01 2.18
N GLN A 319 3.00 -13.71 1.12
CA GLN A 319 3.32 -15.14 1.23
C GLN A 319 4.52 -15.32 2.17
N PRO A 320 4.50 -16.31 3.09
CA PRO A 320 5.58 -16.51 4.06
C PRO A 320 6.97 -16.66 3.43
N GLU A 321 7.04 -17.26 2.24
CA GLU A 321 8.28 -17.41 1.48
C GLU A 321 8.98 -16.07 1.18
N LEU A 322 8.21 -14.98 1.00
CA LEU A 322 8.73 -13.66 0.68
C LEU A 322 9.74 -13.16 1.73
N TYR A 323 9.53 -13.52 3.01
CA TYR A 323 10.42 -13.12 4.11
C TYR A 323 11.79 -13.81 4.07
N THR A 324 11.95 -14.86 3.28
CA THR A 324 13.24 -15.55 3.09
C THR A 324 14.08 -14.96 1.96
N LYS A 325 13.52 -14.04 1.18
CA LYS A 325 14.17 -13.47 -0.01
C LYS A 325 15.12 -12.34 0.39
N GLU A 326 16.38 -12.44 0.02
CA GLU A 326 17.40 -11.42 0.31
C GLU A 326 17.12 -10.08 -0.38
N TRP A 327 16.48 -10.12 -1.54
CA TRP A 327 16.10 -8.93 -2.29
C TRP A 327 14.87 -8.21 -1.71
N TYR A 328 14.14 -8.81 -0.76
CA TYR A 328 12.92 -8.24 -0.21
C TYR A 328 13.17 -7.43 1.06
N ALA A 329 12.44 -6.34 1.23
CA ALA A 329 12.39 -5.56 2.45
C ALA A 329 10.95 -5.09 2.74
N GLU A 330 10.41 -5.50 3.88
CA GLU A 330 9.10 -5.07 4.33
C GLU A 330 9.10 -3.63 4.86
N VAL A 331 8.09 -2.88 4.47
CA VAL A 331 7.77 -1.55 4.99
C VAL A 331 6.56 -1.66 5.92
N ASN A 332 6.80 -1.63 7.22
CA ASN A 332 5.75 -1.80 8.23
C ASN A 332 4.91 -0.52 8.39
N MET A 333 3.60 -0.66 8.18
CA MET A 333 2.62 0.42 8.22
C MET A 333 1.75 0.41 9.49
N CYS A 334 1.80 -0.63 10.33
CA CYS A 334 0.89 -0.81 11.46
C CYS A 334 0.88 0.41 12.39
N LYS A 335 2.07 0.92 12.76
CA LYS A 335 2.18 2.11 13.61
C LYS A 335 1.56 3.35 12.96
N TYR A 336 1.66 3.48 11.65
CA TYR A 336 1.11 4.62 10.93
C TYR A 336 -0.41 4.56 10.85
N VAL A 337 -0.95 3.38 10.56
CA VAL A 337 -2.41 3.12 10.58
C VAL A 337 -2.98 3.39 11.98
N SER A 338 -2.28 2.96 13.02
CA SER A 338 -2.70 3.23 14.41
C SER A 338 -2.77 4.73 14.72
N TYR A 339 -1.82 5.54 14.22
CA TYR A 339 -1.87 7.01 14.36
C TYR A 339 -3.08 7.61 13.66
N ILE A 340 -3.41 7.13 12.46
CA ILE A 340 -4.58 7.60 11.72
C ILE A 340 -5.85 7.29 12.52
N ILE A 341 -6.01 6.07 12.99
CA ILE A 341 -7.17 5.64 13.80
C ILE A 341 -7.26 6.47 15.08
N ASP A 342 -6.16 6.62 15.82
CA ASP A 342 -6.14 7.37 17.07
C ASP A 342 -6.52 8.84 16.86
N THR A 343 -5.98 9.47 15.83
CA THR A 343 -6.25 10.88 15.50
C THR A 343 -7.72 11.08 15.11
N LEU A 344 -8.25 10.23 14.24
CA LEU A 344 -9.65 10.32 13.80
C LEU A 344 -10.63 10.00 14.94
N ASN A 345 -10.32 9.06 15.83
CA ASN A 345 -11.17 8.75 16.96
C ASN A 345 -11.23 9.91 17.99
N HIS A 346 -10.21 10.77 18.01
CA HIS A 346 -10.21 12.00 18.80
C HIS A 346 -10.82 13.21 18.05
N ASP A 347 -11.43 12.96 16.89
CA ASP A 347 -12.02 13.99 16.03
C ASP A 347 -11.02 15.09 15.62
N GLU A 348 -9.75 14.68 15.44
CA GLU A 348 -8.65 15.56 15.04
C GLU A 348 -8.30 15.37 13.56
N THR A 349 -7.71 16.41 12.96
CA THR A 349 -7.27 16.35 11.56
C THR A 349 -6.04 15.48 11.37
N ILE A 350 -6.04 14.67 10.33
CA ILE A 350 -4.88 13.85 9.91
C ILE A 350 -3.96 14.58 8.92
N SER A 351 -4.18 15.87 8.65
CA SER A 351 -3.43 16.63 7.63
C SER A 351 -1.91 16.56 7.82
N GLU A 352 -1.41 16.58 9.06
CA GLU A 352 0.03 16.45 9.34
C GLU A 352 0.56 15.03 9.07
N LEU A 353 -0.29 14.01 9.20
CA LEU A 353 0.04 12.64 8.87
C LEU A 353 0.09 12.45 7.35
N LEU A 354 -0.84 13.07 6.62
CA LEU A 354 -0.91 13.02 5.16
C LEU A 354 0.22 13.81 4.48
N ASN A 355 0.81 14.79 5.17
CA ASN A 355 1.94 15.59 4.66
C ASN A 355 3.21 15.37 5.49
N PRO A 356 3.97 14.28 5.24
CA PRO A 356 5.13 13.92 6.03
C PRO A 356 6.43 14.66 5.66
N ILE A 357 6.42 15.71 4.84
CA ILE A 357 7.61 16.39 4.29
C ILE A 357 8.60 16.76 5.41
N LYS A 358 8.15 17.44 6.47
CA LYS A 358 9.02 17.81 7.60
C LYS A 358 9.68 16.59 8.26
N ARG A 359 8.94 15.51 8.41
CA ARG A 359 9.44 14.26 9.02
C ARG A 359 10.45 13.59 8.10
N ILE A 360 10.23 13.64 6.78
CA ILE A 360 11.19 13.11 5.79
C ILE A 360 12.48 13.92 5.85
N HIS A 361 12.42 15.25 5.80
CA HIS A 361 13.64 16.08 5.89
C HIS A 361 14.41 15.83 7.19
N THR A 362 13.74 15.70 8.34
CA THR A 362 14.40 15.33 9.60
C THR A 362 15.11 13.98 9.52
N LEU A 363 14.49 13.00 8.85
CA LEU A 363 15.09 11.68 8.63
C LEU A 363 16.33 11.76 7.74
N LEU A 364 16.26 12.53 6.64
CA LEU A 364 17.39 12.73 5.70
C LEU A 364 18.57 13.42 6.39
N ASP A 365 18.32 14.47 7.16
CA ASP A 365 19.36 15.17 7.92
C ASP A 365 20.06 14.25 8.94
N LYS A 366 19.27 13.39 9.61
CA LYS A 366 19.80 12.40 10.54
C LYS A 366 20.69 11.39 9.82
N HIS A 367 20.21 10.82 8.72
CA HIS A 367 20.95 9.86 7.90
C HIS A 367 22.28 10.43 7.40
N LYS A 368 22.27 11.65 6.86
CA LYS A 368 23.48 12.34 6.40
C LYS A 368 24.51 12.57 7.52
N LYS A 369 24.06 12.91 8.73
CA LYS A 369 24.94 13.05 9.89
C LYS A 369 25.57 11.72 10.29
N GLU A 370 24.81 10.64 10.29
CA GLU A 370 25.28 9.29 10.61
C GLU A 370 26.33 8.81 9.59
N GLN A 371 26.10 9.01 8.29
CA GLN A 371 27.06 8.69 7.24
C GLN A 371 28.38 9.49 7.40
N ASN A 372 28.29 10.80 7.65
CA ASN A 372 29.48 11.64 7.85
C ASN A 372 30.28 11.21 9.09
N ALA A 373 29.63 10.77 10.15
CA ALA A 373 30.31 10.24 11.34
C ALA A 373 31.04 8.93 11.06
N GLN A 374 30.42 8.01 10.30
CA GLN A 374 31.06 6.74 9.90
C GLN A 374 32.27 6.97 9.01
N ILE A 375 32.20 7.90 8.05
CA ILE A 375 33.32 8.28 7.18
C ILE A 375 34.51 8.80 8.03
N LYS A 376 34.25 9.71 9.00
CA LYS A 376 35.32 10.22 9.88
C LYS A 376 35.98 9.11 10.68
N MET A 377 35.21 8.18 11.26
CA MET A 377 35.78 7.05 12.00
C MET A 377 36.59 6.09 11.14
N SER A 378 36.33 6.01 9.83
CA SER A 378 37.09 5.19 8.90
C SER A 378 38.44 5.81 8.51
N PHE A 379 38.58 7.13 8.59
CA PHE A 379 39.83 7.85 8.34
C PHE A 379 40.74 7.96 9.57
N GLU A 380 40.22 7.70 10.78
CA GLU A 380 40.98 7.72 12.04
C GLU A 380 41.52 6.34 12.43
N LYS A 381 41.23 5.30 11.65
CA LYS A 381 41.82 3.95 11.76
C LYS A 381 42.88 3.72 10.68
#